data_57807762550da0af35db4d9f0fecd273
#
_entry.id   57807762550da0af35db4d9f0fecd273
#
_cell.length_a   1.000
_cell.length_b   1.000
_cell.length_c   1.000
_cell.angle_alpha   90.00
_cell.angle_beta   90.00
_cell.angle_gamma   90.00
#
_symmetry.space_group_name_H-M   'P 1'
#
loop_
_entity.id
_entity.type
_entity.pdbx_description
1 polymer ?
#
loop_
_entity_poly.entity_id
_entity_poly.type
_entity_poly.pdbx_seq_one_letter_code
_entity_poly.pdbx_strand_id
1 'polypeptide(L)'
;MTMKKQLVIFDLDGTLLDTVADLAEATNQALACCGFPTHPVEAYYKFVGNGINKLFARALPSDACCEENVLRIRSLFVPYYNQHNADCSRPYSGVVELLCQLQQRGVQVAVASNKYHEATVKLVRHFFPEISFSVVLGQRENVPIKPAPDIVYDILRETGVGASQTLYVGDSGVDMMTARNAGVDSVGVTWGFRGEDELREHGAMHIVHGAEEILHLVD
;
A
#
# COMPACT_ATOMS: atom_id res chain seq x y z
N MET A 1 -8.73 28.11 9.80
CA MET A 1 -7.94 28.07 8.56
C MET A 1 -7.30 26.68 8.51
N THR A 2 -7.66 25.86 7.54
CA THR A 2 -6.98 24.59 7.27
C THR A 2 -5.54 24.91 6.88
N MET A 3 -4.57 24.27 7.53
CA MET A 3 -3.16 24.47 7.16
C MET A 3 -2.90 23.80 5.81
N LYS A 4 -2.22 24.52 4.93
CA LYS A 4 -1.79 24.02 3.63
C LYS A 4 -0.94 22.75 3.82
N LYS A 5 -1.26 21.69 3.11
CA LYS A 5 -0.50 20.44 3.18
C LYS A 5 0.79 20.54 2.37
N GLN A 6 1.87 20.01 2.92
CA GLN A 6 3.22 20.02 2.33
C GLN A 6 3.72 18.64 1.98
N LEU A 7 3.06 17.58 2.50
CA LEU A 7 3.41 16.20 2.26
C LEU A 7 2.16 15.35 2.07
N VAL A 8 2.18 14.49 1.06
CA VAL A 8 1.20 13.42 0.89
C VAL A 8 1.93 12.07 0.91
N ILE A 9 1.56 11.22 1.88
CA ILE A 9 2.05 9.85 2.01
C ILE A 9 1.01 8.93 1.40
N PHE A 10 1.42 8.07 0.49
CA PHE A 10 0.55 7.09 -0.19
C PHE A 10 0.86 5.67 0.25
N ASP A 11 -0.15 4.83 0.44
CA ASP A 11 0.06 3.40 0.31
C ASP A 11 0.34 3.03 -1.16
N LEU A 12 0.81 1.81 -1.40
CA LEU A 12 1.15 1.34 -2.74
C LEU A 12 0.07 0.43 -3.32
N ASP A 13 -0.11 -0.76 -2.72
CA ASP A 13 -1.00 -1.81 -3.22
C ASP A 13 -2.47 -1.44 -2.97
N GLY A 14 -3.26 -1.22 -4.03
CA GLY A 14 -4.64 -0.75 -3.93
C GLY A 14 -4.82 0.77 -3.89
N THR A 15 -3.73 1.53 -3.80
CA THR A 15 -3.78 3.00 -3.74
C THR A 15 -3.10 3.63 -4.96
N LEU A 16 -1.79 3.45 -5.13
CA LEU A 16 -1.07 3.91 -6.31
C LEU A 16 -1.11 2.89 -7.45
N LEU A 17 -1.04 1.60 -7.12
CA LEU A 17 -0.97 0.50 -8.08
C LEU A 17 -2.06 -0.54 -7.82
N ASP A 18 -2.71 -1.00 -8.88
CA ASP A 18 -3.44 -2.26 -8.88
C ASP A 18 -2.44 -3.40 -9.08
N THR A 19 -2.14 -4.11 -8.01
CA THR A 19 -1.14 -5.18 -7.98
C THR A 19 -1.76 -6.55 -7.71
N VAL A 20 -3.08 -6.64 -7.60
CA VAL A 20 -3.77 -7.86 -7.11
C VAL A 20 -3.53 -9.06 -8.00
N ALA A 21 -3.49 -8.88 -9.34
CA ALA A 21 -3.32 -9.97 -10.28
C ALA A 21 -1.93 -10.64 -10.15
N ASP A 22 -0.86 -9.85 -10.07
CA ASP A 22 0.50 -10.39 -9.91
C ASP A 22 0.71 -11.01 -8.53
N LEU A 23 0.10 -10.46 -7.48
CA LEU A 23 0.11 -11.05 -6.13
C LEU A 23 -0.63 -12.40 -6.11
N ALA A 24 -1.78 -12.48 -6.80
CA ALA A 24 -2.57 -13.69 -6.90
C ALA A 24 -1.83 -14.79 -7.66
N GLU A 25 -1.27 -14.45 -8.83
CA GLU A 25 -0.51 -15.42 -9.65
C GLU A 25 0.69 -15.98 -8.89
N ALA A 26 1.51 -15.12 -8.32
CA ALA A 26 2.70 -15.55 -7.57
C ALA A 26 2.34 -16.39 -6.32
N THR A 27 1.24 -16.04 -5.63
CA THR A 27 0.79 -16.83 -4.48
C THR A 27 0.23 -18.18 -4.92
N ASN A 28 -0.59 -18.22 -5.97
CA ASN A 28 -1.14 -19.44 -6.52
C ASN A 28 -0.04 -20.40 -7.02
N GLN A 29 0.99 -19.86 -7.68
CA GLN A 29 2.15 -20.64 -8.10
C GLN A 29 2.85 -21.29 -6.88
N ALA A 30 3.07 -20.54 -5.81
CA ALA A 30 3.69 -21.04 -4.60
C ALA A 30 2.80 -22.07 -3.87
N LEU A 31 1.48 -21.82 -3.79
CA LEU A 31 0.51 -22.78 -3.23
C LEU A 31 0.50 -24.10 -4.00
N ALA A 32 0.41 -24.06 -5.33
CA ALA A 32 0.42 -25.23 -6.19
C ALA A 32 1.70 -26.06 -6.03
N CYS A 33 2.87 -25.40 -5.98
CA CYS A 33 4.15 -26.06 -5.72
C CYS A 33 4.22 -26.73 -4.35
N CYS A 34 3.44 -26.24 -3.39
CA CYS A 34 3.33 -26.85 -2.05
C CYS A 34 2.23 -27.91 -1.95
N GLY A 35 1.42 -28.11 -3.00
CA GLY A 35 0.29 -29.05 -3.01
C GLY A 35 -0.97 -28.49 -2.32
N PHE A 36 -1.07 -27.18 -2.13
CA PHE A 36 -2.25 -26.50 -1.58
C PHE A 36 -3.21 -26.02 -2.69
N PRO A 37 -4.51 -25.86 -2.37
CA PRO A 37 -5.48 -25.29 -3.29
C PRO A 37 -5.12 -23.86 -3.69
N THR A 38 -5.40 -23.50 -4.94
CA THR A 38 -5.30 -22.13 -5.46
C THR A 38 -6.62 -21.39 -5.31
N HIS A 39 -6.60 -20.06 -5.46
CA HIS A 39 -7.76 -19.19 -5.32
C HIS A 39 -7.97 -18.34 -6.58
N PRO A 40 -9.22 -17.94 -6.88
CA PRO A 40 -9.48 -16.93 -7.90
C PRO A 40 -8.93 -15.57 -7.46
N VAL A 41 -8.63 -14.70 -8.44
CA VAL A 41 -8.02 -13.37 -8.18
C VAL A 41 -8.87 -12.54 -7.20
N GLU A 42 -10.19 -12.65 -7.27
CA GLU A 42 -11.15 -11.93 -6.43
C GLU A 42 -10.97 -12.21 -4.93
N ALA A 43 -10.49 -13.39 -4.56
CA ALA A 43 -10.21 -13.72 -3.17
C ALA A 43 -9.05 -12.87 -2.60
N TYR A 44 -8.11 -12.51 -3.45
CA TYR A 44 -6.91 -11.78 -3.06
C TYR A 44 -7.18 -10.33 -2.63
N TYR A 45 -8.27 -9.72 -3.08
CA TYR A 45 -8.71 -8.43 -2.54
C TYR A 45 -8.86 -8.45 -1.01
N LYS A 46 -9.25 -9.60 -0.43
CA LYS A 46 -9.39 -9.79 1.03
C LYS A 46 -8.10 -10.26 1.71
N PHE A 47 -7.20 -10.90 0.96
CA PHE A 47 -5.97 -11.46 1.53
C PHE A 47 -4.86 -10.41 1.69
N VAL A 48 -4.77 -9.45 0.76
CA VAL A 48 -3.75 -8.40 0.72
C VAL A 48 -3.98 -7.33 1.81
N GLY A 49 -2.92 -6.58 2.19
CA GLY A 49 -2.97 -5.38 3.04
C GLY A 49 -2.17 -5.46 4.34
N ASN A 50 -1.94 -6.65 4.90
CA ASN A 50 -1.24 -6.82 6.19
C ASN A 50 0.12 -7.51 6.07
N GLY A 51 0.81 -7.30 4.94
CA GLY A 51 2.09 -7.95 4.61
C GLY A 51 1.93 -9.39 4.09
N ILE A 52 2.99 -9.90 3.45
CA ILE A 52 2.92 -11.17 2.70
C ILE A 52 2.67 -12.40 3.58
N ASN A 53 3.19 -12.44 4.81
CA ASN A 53 2.96 -13.59 5.69
C ASN A 53 1.46 -13.74 6.06
N LYS A 54 0.74 -12.61 6.25
CA LYS A 54 -0.70 -12.64 6.48
C LYS A 54 -1.49 -13.02 5.22
N LEU A 55 -1.02 -12.59 4.04
CA LEU A 55 -1.58 -13.03 2.77
C LEU A 55 -1.50 -14.56 2.66
N PHE A 56 -0.33 -15.15 2.90
CA PHE A 56 -0.16 -16.60 2.84
C PHE A 56 -1.00 -17.34 3.88
N ALA A 57 -1.04 -16.83 5.12
CA ALA A 57 -1.86 -17.42 6.17
C ALA A 57 -3.37 -17.43 5.81
N ARG A 58 -3.86 -16.38 5.11
CA ARG A 58 -5.24 -16.31 4.63
C ARG A 58 -5.52 -17.19 3.40
N ALA A 59 -4.49 -17.44 2.59
CA ALA A 59 -4.59 -18.29 1.41
C ALA A 59 -4.45 -19.79 1.73
N LEU A 60 -3.86 -20.14 2.86
CA LEU A 60 -3.76 -21.53 3.31
C LEU A 60 -5.10 -22.07 3.82
N PRO A 61 -5.40 -23.38 3.61
CA PRO A 61 -6.45 -24.07 4.36
C PRO A 61 -6.24 -23.92 5.87
N SER A 62 -7.34 -23.83 6.64
CA SER A 62 -7.28 -23.59 8.08
C SER A 62 -6.50 -24.63 8.87
N ASP A 63 -6.55 -25.89 8.46
CA ASP A 63 -5.82 -27.02 9.03
C ASP A 63 -4.33 -27.05 8.65
N ALA A 64 -3.95 -26.36 7.57
CA ALA A 64 -2.57 -26.23 7.10
C ALA A 64 -1.93 -24.86 7.46
N CYS A 65 -2.66 -23.97 8.10
CA CYS A 65 -2.19 -22.62 8.46
C CYS A 65 -1.24 -22.66 9.67
N CYS A 66 0.04 -22.91 9.42
CA CYS A 66 1.10 -22.87 10.43
C CYS A 66 2.31 -22.08 9.90
N GLU A 67 3.20 -21.69 10.80
CA GLU A 67 4.38 -20.87 10.47
C GLU A 67 5.28 -21.57 9.43
N GLU A 68 5.48 -22.87 9.54
CA GLU A 68 6.29 -23.65 8.61
C GLU A 68 5.76 -23.55 7.18
N ASN A 69 4.45 -23.73 6.97
CA ASN A 69 3.84 -23.62 5.65
C ASN A 69 3.86 -22.18 5.11
N VAL A 70 3.65 -21.18 5.96
CA VAL A 70 3.78 -19.76 5.59
C VAL A 70 5.20 -19.46 5.09
N LEU A 71 6.23 -19.93 5.81
CA LEU A 71 7.62 -19.72 5.41
C LEU A 71 7.98 -20.51 4.13
N ARG A 72 7.45 -21.71 3.96
CA ARG A 72 7.62 -22.51 2.75
C ARG A 72 7.01 -21.82 1.52
N ILE A 73 5.78 -21.29 1.63
CA ILE A 73 5.15 -20.52 0.55
C ILE A 73 5.98 -19.27 0.26
N ARG A 74 6.41 -18.53 1.31
CA ARG A 74 7.23 -17.33 1.15
C ARG A 74 8.52 -17.61 0.37
N SER A 75 9.19 -18.72 0.63
CA SER A 75 10.45 -19.09 -0.04
C SER A 75 10.29 -19.32 -1.56
N LEU A 76 9.11 -19.75 -2.00
CA LEU A 76 8.76 -19.91 -3.40
C LEU A 76 8.18 -18.64 -4.02
N PHE A 77 7.35 -17.93 -3.27
CA PHE A 77 6.72 -16.69 -3.71
C PHE A 77 7.74 -15.59 -4.02
N VAL A 78 8.68 -15.31 -3.12
CA VAL A 78 9.57 -14.14 -3.24
C VAL A 78 10.41 -14.17 -4.52
N PRO A 79 11.10 -15.26 -4.88
CA PRO A 79 11.85 -15.32 -6.14
C PRO A 79 10.98 -15.15 -7.38
N TYR A 80 9.79 -15.78 -7.39
CA TYR A 80 8.87 -15.68 -8.51
C TYR A 80 8.29 -14.27 -8.63
N TYR A 81 7.76 -13.71 -7.54
CA TYR A 81 7.18 -12.37 -7.52
C TYR A 81 8.20 -11.28 -7.90
N ASN A 82 9.45 -11.42 -7.50
CA ASN A 82 10.50 -10.47 -7.89
C ASN A 82 10.74 -10.40 -9.41
N GLN A 83 10.39 -11.44 -10.16
CA GLN A 83 10.51 -11.48 -11.62
C GLN A 83 9.21 -11.05 -12.32
N HIS A 84 8.04 -11.28 -11.69
CA HIS A 84 6.71 -11.16 -12.28
C HIS A 84 5.82 -10.10 -11.61
N ASN A 85 6.36 -9.21 -10.79
CA ASN A 85 5.58 -8.24 -10.02
C ASN A 85 5.09 -7.00 -10.81
N ALA A 86 5.35 -6.97 -12.10
CA ALA A 86 4.97 -5.88 -13.00
C ALA A 86 4.34 -6.38 -14.31
N ASP A 87 3.95 -7.66 -14.37
CA ASP A 87 3.38 -8.26 -15.59
C ASP A 87 1.94 -7.74 -15.84
N CYS A 88 1.13 -7.73 -14.78
CA CYS A 88 -0.26 -7.25 -14.79
C CYS A 88 -0.48 -5.98 -13.98
N SER A 89 0.42 -5.65 -13.06
CA SER A 89 0.31 -4.44 -12.23
C SER A 89 0.27 -3.17 -13.07
N ARG A 90 -0.54 -2.18 -12.65
CA ARG A 90 -0.70 -0.89 -13.36
C ARG A 90 -1.00 0.22 -12.36
N PRO A 91 -0.58 1.47 -12.64
CA PRO A 91 -1.10 2.63 -11.91
C PRO A 91 -2.61 2.75 -12.07
N TYR A 92 -3.31 3.12 -10.99
CA TYR A 92 -4.71 3.48 -11.11
C TYR A 92 -4.90 4.73 -11.97
N SER A 93 -6.09 4.87 -12.55
CA SER A 93 -6.43 6.02 -13.40
C SER A 93 -6.24 7.35 -12.65
N GLY A 94 -5.61 8.34 -13.29
CA GLY A 94 -5.38 9.67 -12.74
C GLY A 94 -4.25 9.77 -11.71
N VAL A 95 -3.67 8.65 -11.25
CA VAL A 95 -2.62 8.66 -10.20
C VAL A 95 -1.33 9.32 -10.69
N VAL A 96 -0.88 9.04 -11.91
CA VAL A 96 0.34 9.65 -12.45
C VAL A 96 0.17 11.16 -12.57
N GLU A 97 -0.96 11.60 -13.11
CA GLU A 97 -1.33 13.02 -13.25
C GLU A 97 -1.41 13.72 -11.89
N LEU A 98 -2.01 13.05 -10.88
CA LEU A 98 -2.04 13.55 -9.50
C LEU A 98 -0.64 13.80 -8.95
N LEU A 99 0.24 12.80 -9.06
CA LEU A 99 1.61 12.90 -8.55
C LEU A 99 2.39 14.02 -9.22
N CYS A 100 2.26 14.17 -10.56
CA CYS A 100 2.85 15.29 -11.30
C CYS A 100 2.34 16.64 -10.80
N GLN A 101 1.03 16.78 -10.58
CA GLN A 101 0.43 18.05 -10.12
C GLN A 101 0.81 18.38 -8.68
N LEU A 102 0.92 17.38 -7.80
CA LEU A 102 1.41 17.61 -6.42
C LEU A 102 2.85 18.16 -6.44
N GLN A 103 3.74 17.57 -7.24
CA GLN A 103 5.11 18.09 -7.40
C GLN A 103 5.15 19.52 -7.95
N GLN A 104 4.34 19.84 -8.98
CA GLN A 104 4.24 21.18 -9.54
C GLN A 104 3.76 22.21 -8.51
N ARG A 105 2.93 21.81 -7.54
CA ARG A 105 2.50 22.65 -6.41
C ARG A 105 3.53 22.74 -5.27
N GLY A 106 4.67 22.05 -5.40
CA GLY A 106 5.71 21.98 -4.36
C GLY A 106 5.33 21.11 -3.17
N VAL A 107 4.35 20.21 -3.33
CA VAL A 107 3.95 19.25 -2.32
C VAL A 107 4.86 18.01 -2.44
N GLN A 108 5.49 17.62 -1.34
CA GLN A 108 6.30 16.42 -1.28
C GLN A 108 5.40 15.17 -1.35
N VAL A 109 5.89 14.11 -2.00
CA VAL A 109 5.20 12.82 -2.08
C VAL A 109 6.06 11.71 -1.52
N ALA A 110 5.46 10.80 -0.78
CA ALA A 110 6.14 9.65 -0.17
C ALA A 110 5.29 8.38 -0.25
N VAL A 111 5.92 7.22 -0.07
CA VAL A 111 5.25 5.92 -0.06
C VAL A 111 5.48 5.22 1.28
N ALA A 112 4.39 4.68 1.86
CA ALA A 112 4.40 3.87 3.09
C ALA A 112 3.60 2.58 2.89
N SER A 113 4.26 1.45 2.68
CA SER A 113 3.59 0.19 2.36
C SER A 113 3.95 -0.97 3.29
N ASN A 114 2.99 -1.87 3.54
CA ASN A 114 3.22 -3.16 4.20
C ASN A 114 3.86 -4.21 3.27
N LYS A 115 4.05 -3.88 2.00
CA LYS A 115 4.85 -4.68 1.06
C LYS A 115 6.33 -4.62 1.47
N TYR A 116 7.09 -5.72 1.33
CA TYR A 116 8.52 -5.72 1.67
C TYR A 116 9.29 -4.66 0.85
N HIS A 117 10.27 -4.05 1.51
CA HIS A 117 10.90 -2.80 1.07
C HIS A 117 11.48 -2.87 -0.36
N GLU A 118 12.19 -3.94 -0.67
CA GLU A 118 12.84 -4.10 -1.99
C GLU A 118 11.82 -4.10 -3.14
N ALA A 119 10.69 -4.82 -2.99
CA ALA A 119 9.65 -4.81 -4.01
C ALA A 119 8.94 -3.46 -4.08
N THR A 120 8.71 -2.79 -2.95
CA THR A 120 8.13 -1.43 -2.92
C THR A 120 8.97 -0.47 -3.74
N VAL A 121 10.28 -0.40 -3.48
CA VAL A 121 11.20 0.49 -4.20
C VAL A 121 11.28 0.15 -5.68
N LYS A 122 11.34 -1.16 -6.02
CA LYS A 122 11.40 -1.61 -7.42
C LYS A 122 10.16 -1.18 -8.20
N LEU A 123 8.95 -1.41 -7.65
CA LEU A 123 7.69 -1.07 -8.30
C LEU A 123 7.52 0.45 -8.46
N VAL A 124 7.83 1.22 -7.42
CA VAL A 124 7.76 2.69 -7.49
C VAL A 124 8.68 3.23 -8.60
N ARG A 125 9.91 2.75 -8.67
CA ARG A 125 10.86 3.16 -9.74
C ARG A 125 10.41 2.72 -11.13
N HIS A 126 9.77 1.56 -11.24
CA HIS A 126 9.31 1.04 -12.53
C HIS A 126 8.11 1.82 -13.07
N PHE A 127 7.09 2.07 -12.23
CA PHE A 127 5.83 2.67 -12.67
C PHE A 127 5.81 4.20 -12.63
N PHE A 128 6.70 4.80 -11.83
CA PHE A 128 6.74 6.26 -11.63
C PHE A 128 8.16 6.83 -11.85
N PRO A 129 8.81 6.55 -13.01
CA PRO A 129 10.22 6.94 -13.23
C PRO A 129 10.43 8.46 -13.24
N GLU A 130 9.40 9.23 -13.59
CA GLU A 130 9.46 10.70 -13.67
C GLU A 130 9.04 11.38 -12.36
N ILE A 131 8.59 10.61 -11.36
CA ILE A 131 8.13 11.17 -10.08
C ILE A 131 9.26 11.12 -9.06
N SER A 132 9.58 12.30 -8.49
CA SER A 132 10.56 12.41 -7.41
C SER A 132 9.90 12.19 -6.05
N PHE A 133 9.83 10.96 -5.59
CA PHE A 133 9.39 10.67 -4.21
C PHE A 133 10.47 11.08 -3.22
N SER A 134 10.10 11.87 -2.21
CA SER A 134 11.01 12.26 -1.13
C SER A 134 11.46 11.06 -0.31
N VAL A 135 10.54 10.12 -0.05
CA VAL A 135 10.81 8.90 0.72
C VAL A 135 9.96 7.75 0.18
N VAL A 136 10.55 6.58 0.02
CA VAL A 136 9.84 5.33 -0.35
C VAL A 136 10.17 4.25 0.67
N LEU A 137 9.21 3.88 1.50
CA LEU A 137 9.37 2.86 2.53
C LEU A 137 8.36 1.72 2.34
N GLY A 138 8.88 0.49 2.38
CA GLY A 138 8.11 -0.74 2.56
C GLY A 138 8.42 -1.35 3.92
N GLN A 139 7.87 -2.55 4.20
CA GLN A 139 8.15 -3.32 5.40
C GLN A 139 9.64 -3.61 5.53
N ARG A 140 10.20 -3.31 6.70
CA ARG A 140 11.61 -3.53 7.08
C ARG A 140 11.67 -4.42 8.31
N GLU A 141 12.78 -5.12 8.51
CA GLU A 141 13.02 -5.91 9.71
C GLU A 141 13.04 -5.00 10.95
N ASN A 142 12.51 -5.51 12.06
CA ASN A 142 12.46 -4.83 13.36
C ASN A 142 11.68 -3.50 13.38
N VAL A 143 10.92 -3.19 12.32
CA VAL A 143 9.98 -2.06 12.30
C VAL A 143 8.56 -2.61 12.29
N PRO A 144 7.69 -2.21 13.23
CA PRO A 144 6.31 -2.62 13.24
C PRO A 144 5.61 -2.22 11.93
N ILE A 145 4.77 -3.15 11.40
CA ILE A 145 4.00 -2.89 10.19
C ILE A 145 2.77 -2.03 10.50
N LYS A 146 2.21 -1.38 9.48
CA LYS A 146 0.91 -0.71 9.58
C LYS A 146 -0.14 -1.68 10.16
N PRO A 147 -0.99 -1.28 11.12
CA PRO A 147 -1.32 0.10 11.49
C PRO A 147 -0.41 0.75 12.55
N ALA A 148 0.76 0.18 12.88
CA ALA A 148 1.74 0.92 13.68
C ALA A 148 2.21 2.18 12.93
N PRO A 149 2.38 3.32 13.62
CA PRO A 149 2.68 4.59 12.97
C PRO A 149 4.16 4.78 12.60
N ASP A 150 5.02 3.83 12.94
CA ASP A 150 6.48 3.95 12.86
C ASP A 150 6.96 4.34 11.46
N ILE A 151 6.38 3.73 10.41
CA ILE A 151 6.73 4.06 9.02
C ILE A 151 6.38 5.52 8.67
N VAL A 152 5.30 6.07 9.24
CA VAL A 152 4.92 7.47 9.04
C VAL A 152 5.88 8.39 9.78
N TYR A 153 6.24 8.06 11.02
CA TYR A 153 7.22 8.85 11.79
C TYR A 153 8.59 8.90 11.11
N ASP A 154 9.02 7.81 10.50
CA ASP A 154 10.26 7.78 9.71
C ASP A 154 10.17 8.75 8.52
N ILE A 155 9.05 8.73 7.77
CA ILE A 155 8.83 9.65 6.65
C ILE A 155 8.78 11.11 7.10
N LEU A 156 8.06 11.43 8.19
CA LEU A 156 8.00 12.79 8.73
C LEU A 156 9.39 13.28 9.15
N ARG A 157 10.19 12.42 9.75
CA ARG A 157 11.57 12.75 10.14
C ARG A 157 12.47 13.02 8.94
N GLU A 158 12.37 12.20 7.88
CA GLU A 158 13.19 12.34 6.68
C GLU A 158 12.80 13.55 5.83
N THR A 159 11.49 13.87 5.76
CA THR A 159 10.99 15.00 4.99
C THR A 159 11.06 16.34 5.74
N GLY A 160 11.14 16.31 7.06
CA GLY A 160 11.08 17.50 7.92
C GLY A 160 9.69 18.14 8.00
N VAL A 161 8.63 17.47 7.46
CA VAL A 161 7.26 18.01 7.46
C VAL A 161 6.52 17.55 8.72
N GLY A 162 5.77 18.47 9.34
CA GLY A 162 4.96 18.18 10.53
C GLY A 162 3.69 17.38 10.21
N ALA A 163 3.20 16.62 11.20
CA ALA A 163 2.00 15.79 11.07
C ALA A 163 0.77 16.59 10.60
N SER A 164 0.56 17.81 11.13
CA SER A 164 -0.57 18.68 10.76
C SER A 164 -0.54 19.17 9.29
N GLN A 165 0.63 19.10 8.65
CA GLN A 165 0.85 19.47 7.25
C GLN A 165 0.94 18.24 6.33
N THR A 166 0.56 17.07 6.83
CA THR A 166 0.64 15.81 6.12
C THR A 166 -0.76 15.23 5.87
N LEU A 167 -0.96 14.65 4.68
CA LEU A 167 -2.07 13.76 4.36
C LEU A 167 -1.53 12.33 4.23
N TYR A 168 -2.30 11.35 4.68
CA TYR A 168 -2.06 9.94 4.43
C TYR A 168 -3.19 9.38 3.56
N VAL A 169 -2.84 8.83 2.41
CA VAL A 169 -3.78 8.32 1.40
C VAL A 169 -3.67 6.80 1.34
N GLY A 170 -4.78 6.10 1.48
CA GLY A 170 -4.82 4.64 1.41
C GLY A 170 -6.22 4.10 1.12
N ASP A 171 -6.30 2.82 0.76
CA ASP A 171 -7.53 2.16 0.33
C ASP A 171 -8.14 1.22 1.39
N SER A 172 -7.55 1.13 2.58
CA SER A 172 -7.96 0.15 3.59
C SER A 172 -8.11 0.72 5.00
N GLY A 173 -8.85 -0.01 5.84
CA GLY A 173 -8.95 0.32 7.27
C GLY A 173 -7.60 0.35 7.99
N VAL A 174 -6.61 -0.43 7.51
CA VAL A 174 -5.24 -0.40 8.04
C VAL A 174 -4.61 0.98 7.82
N ASP A 175 -4.83 1.60 6.66
CA ASP A 175 -4.30 2.91 6.32
C ASP A 175 -4.93 4.00 7.17
N MET A 176 -6.25 3.94 7.33
CA MET A 176 -7.00 4.89 8.17
C MET A 176 -6.52 4.83 9.63
N MET A 177 -6.33 3.61 10.14
CA MET A 177 -5.77 3.42 11.48
C MET A 177 -4.32 3.91 11.58
N THR A 178 -3.50 3.70 10.55
CA THR A 178 -2.11 4.18 10.52
C THR A 178 -2.06 5.69 10.61
N ALA A 179 -2.85 6.38 9.78
CA ALA A 179 -2.96 7.85 9.79
C ALA A 179 -3.39 8.36 11.17
N ARG A 180 -4.45 7.79 11.75
CA ARG A 180 -4.93 8.13 13.08
C ARG A 180 -3.87 7.92 14.15
N ASN A 181 -3.16 6.79 14.14
CA ASN A 181 -2.14 6.46 15.11
C ASN A 181 -0.91 7.39 14.99
N ALA A 182 -0.63 7.89 13.79
CA ALA A 182 0.44 8.84 13.53
C ALA A 182 0.03 10.30 13.76
N GLY A 183 -1.26 10.60 13.95
CA GLY A 183 -1.77 11.95 14.13
C GLY A 183 -1.74 12.79 12.85
N VAL A 184 -1.89 12.16 11.67
CA VAL A 184 -1.98 12.81 10.37
C VAL A 184 -3.40 12.65 9.81
N ASP A 185 -3.81 13.57 8.92
CA ASP A 185 -5.12 13.51 8.30
C ASP A 185 -5.18 12.35 7.30
N SER A 186 -6.30 11.61 7.29
CA SER A 186 -6.50 10.44 6.44
C SER A 186 -7.43 10.71 5.27
N VAL A 187 -7.07 10.15 4.11
CA VAL A 187 -7.87 10.13 2.89
C VAL A 187 -8.06 8.68 2.45
N GLY A 188 -9.30 8.21 2.49
CA GLY A 188 -9.68 6.91 1.95
C GLY A 188 -10.00 7.00 0.46
N VAL A 189 -9.40 6.13 -0.34
CA VAL A 189 -9.67 6.04 -1.78
C VAL A 189 -10.54 4.83 -2.08
N THR A 190 -11.56 4.99 -2.94
CA THR A 190 -12.58 3.95 -3.19
C THR A 190 -12.28 3.07 -4.40
N TRP A 191 -11.23 3.35 -5.16
CA TRP A 191 -10.84 2.55 -6.33
C TRP A 191 -9.97 1.34 -6.00
N GLY A 192 -9.57 1.19 -4.71
CA GLY A 192 -8.65 0.14 -4.26
C GLY A 192 -9.32 -1.19 -3.93
N PHE A 193 -8.71 -1.93 -3.02
CA PHE A 193 -9.12 -3.30 -2.67
C PHE A 193 -10.28 -3.35 -1.68
N ARG A 194 -10.56 -2.25 -0.97
CA ARG A 194 -11.59 -2.16 0.07
C ARG A 194 -12.72 -1.22 -0.34
N GLY A 195 -13.90 -1.51 0.19
CA GLY A 195 -15.08 -0.67 -0.03
C GLY A 195 -15.10 0.55 0.89
N GLU A 196 -15.90 1.55 0.50
CA GLU A 196 -16.10 2.80 1.23
C GLU A 196 -16.56 2.56 2.69
N ASP A 197 -17.39 1.55 2.93
CA ASP A 197 -17.88 1.23 4.27
C ASP A 197 -16.73 0.92 5.23
N GLU A 198 -15.74 0.12 4.82
CA GLU A 198 -14.56 -0.17 5.63
C GLU A 198 -13.76 1.10 5.95
N LEU A 199 -13.60 1.99 4.96
CA LEU A 199 -12.88 3.25 5.15
C LEU A 199 -13.59 4.14 6.19
N ARG A 200 -14.92 4.26 6.10
CA ARG A 200 -15.74 5.01 7.06
C ARG A 200 -15.70 4.40 8.46
N GLU A 201 -15.85 3.11 8.57
CA GLU A 201 -15.81 2.37 9.84
C GLU A 201 -14.48 2.58 10.57
N HIS A 202 -13.37 2.67 9.83
CA HIS A 202 -12.04 2.88 10.39
C HIS A 202 -11.64 4.36 10.52
N GLY A 203 -12.57 5.28 10.24
CA GLY A 203 -12.44 6.72 10.57
C GLY A 203 -11.69 7.52 9.51
N ALA A 204 -11.88 7.23 8.22
CA ALA A 204 -11.42 8.09 7.15
C ALA A 204 -11.94 9.52 7.35
N MET A 205 -11.06 10.51 7.40
CA MET A 205 -11.45 11.92 7.53
C MET A 205 -12.03 12.45 6.22
N HIS A 206 -11.47 12.00 5.10
CA HIS A 206 -11.95 12.29 3.76
C HIS A 206 -12.08 10.99 2.98
N ILE A 207 -13.05 10.93 2.07
CA ILE A 207 -13.21 9.84 1.10
C ILE A 207 -13.27 10.47 -0.27
N VAL A 208 -12.50 9.91 -1.20
CA VAL A 208 -12.41 10.37 -2.58
C VAL A 208 -12.65 9.21 -3.54
N HIS A 209 -13.26 9.53 -4.70
CA HIS A 209 -13.62 8.56 -5.74
C HIS A 209 -12.76 8.71 -6.99
N GLY A 210 -12.05 9.84 -7.13
CA GLY A 210 -11.10 10.12 -8.20
C GLY A 210 -9.80 10.69 -7.66
N ALA A 211 -8.68 10.40 -8.32
CA ALA A 211 -7.36 10.81 -7.86
C ALA A 211 -7.24 12.36 -7.81
N GLU A 212 -7.88 13.05 -8.74
CA GLU A 212 -7.88 14.53 -8.83
C GLU A 212 -8.50 15.22 -7.62
N GLU A 213 -9.43 14.54 -6.90
CA GLU A 213 -10.08 15.12 -5.72
C GLU A 213 -9.07 15.38 -4.58
N ILE A 214 -7.97 14.62 -4.52
CA ILE A 214 -6.92 14.81 -3.52
C ILE A 214 -6.27 16.19 -3.63
N LEU A 215 -6.23 16.78 -4.84
CA LEU A 215 -5.66 18.11 -5.08
C LEU A 215 -6.40 19.23 -4.34
N HIS A 216 -7.68 19.04 -4.03
CA HIS A 216 -8.47 20.01 -3.26
C HIS A 216 -8.21 19.94 -1.75
N LEU A 217 -7.58 18.87 -1.29
CA LEU A 217 -7.28 18.64 0.13
C LEU A 217 -5.89 19.17 0.55
N VAL A 218 -5.07 19.57 -0.42
CA VAL A 218 -3.70 20.07 -0.16
C VAL A 218 -3.60 21.60 -0.13
N ASP A 219 -4.61 22.32 -0.61
CA ASP A 219 -4.64 23.80 -0.72
C ASP A 219 -5.03 24.50 0.59
#